data_1585db580af4436c0b6c497ec7fc5d11
#
_entry.id   1585db580af4436c0b6c497ec7fc5d11
#
_cell.length_a   1.000
_cell.length_b   1.000
_cell.length_c   1.000
_cell.angle_alpha   90.00
_cell.angle_beta   90.00
_cell.angle_gamma   90.00
#
_symmetry.space_group_name_H-M   'P 1'
#
loop_
_entity.id
_entity.type
_entity.pdbx_description
1 polymer ?
#
loop_
_entity_poly.entity_id
_entity_poly.type
_entity_poly.pdbx_seq_one_letter_code
_entity_poly.pdbx_strand_id
1 'polypeptide(L)' 'MLKVIYRDRIFIDTYKCIDNLKELYARSYFTSGISGNLYYFKLDRYNYKTLAKEDIISIEEV' A
#
# COMPACT_ATOMS: atom_id res chain seq x y z
N MET A 1 11.05 -5.49 7.86
CA MET A 1 9.92 -5.65 6.94
C MET A 1 8.86 -4.61 7.27
N LEU A 2 8.22 -4.03 6.29
CA LEU A 2 7.15 -3.05 6.52
C LEU A 2 5.79 -3.70 6.42
N LYS A 3 4.90 -3.35 7.33
CA LYS A 3 3.48 -3.63 7.26
C LYS A 3 2.77 -2.35 6.82
N VAL A 4 2.12 -2.40 5.68
CA VAL A 4 1.38 -1.26 5.13
C VAL A 4 -0.10 -1.57 5.20
N ILE A 5 -0.85 -0.72 5.87
CA ILE A 5 -2.31 -0.80 5.92
C ILE A 5 -2.85 0.25 4.98
N TYR A 6 -3.63 -0.18 4.02
CA TYR A 6 -4.11 0.69 2.97
C TYR A 6 -5.56 0.38 2.59
N ARG A 7 -6.18 1.37 1.97
CA ARG A 7 -7.52 1.24 1.41
C ARG A 7 -7.44 0.82 -0.05
N ASP A 8 -8.08 -0.30 -0.37
CA ASP A 8 -8.17 -0.76 -1.75
C ASP A 8 -9.41 -0.18 -2.43
N ARG A 9 -9.18 0.64 -3.45
CA ARG A 9 -10.25 1.30 -4.20
C ARG A 9 -10.54 0.69 -5.55
N ILE A 10 -10.07 -0.51 -5.80
CA ILE A 10 -10.22 -1.15 -7.12
C ILE A 10 -11.68 -1.40 -7.48
N PHE A 11 -12.52 -1.59 -6.49
CA PHE A 11 -13.95 -1.78 -6.70
C PHE A 11 -14.73 -0.75 -5.90
N ILE A 12 -15.17 0.27 -6.59
CA ILE A 12 -16.03 1.28 -6.00
C ILE A 12 -17.48 0.83 -6.16
N ASP A 13 -17.91 -0.05 -5.31
CA ASP A 13 -19.30 -0.11 -4.95
C ASP A 13 -19.46 0.70 -3.67
N THR A 14 -19.79 1.96 -3.84
CA THR A 14 -19.80 2.95 -2.77
C THR A 14 -20.72 2.59 -1.59
N TYR A 15 -21.59 1.64 -1.79
CA TYR A 15 -22.55 1.21 -0.77
C TYR A 15 -22.11 -0.01 0.03
N LYS A 16 -21.17 -0.77 -0.48
CA LYS A 16 -20.77 -2.05 0.12
C LYS A 16 -19.35 -2.08 0.65
N CYS A 17 -18.54 -1.10 0.30
CA CYS A 17 -17.13 -1.09 0.62
C CYS A 17 -16.82 -0.06 1.69
N ILE A 18 -17.34 -0.28 2.88
CA ILE A 18 -17.05 0.62 3.99
C ILE A 18 -15.62 0.41 4.50
N ASP A 19 -15.06 -0.78 4.37
CA ASP A 19 -13.71 -1.07 4.85
C ASP A 19 -12.97 -2.02 3.92
N ASN A 20 -12.45 -1.51 2.82
CA ASN A 20 -11.50 -2.22 1.99
C ASN A 20 -10.06 -2.06 2.49
N LEU A 21 -9.88 -2.18 3.79
CA LEU A 21 -8.57 -2.17 4.39
C LEU A 21 -7.87 -3.49 4.09
N LYS A 22 -6.68 -3.37 3.54
CA LYS A 22 -5.81 -4.50 3.26
C LYS A 22 -4.47 -4.31 3.92
N GLU A 23 -3.82 -5.41 4.20
CA GLU A 23 -2.45 -5.43 4.70
C GLU A 23 -1.52 -5.86 3.59
N LEU A 24 -0.41 -5.16 3.50
CA LEU A 24 0.66 -5.47 2.58
C LEU A 24 1.96 -5.54 3.34
N TYR A 25 2.75 -6.57 3.09
CA TYR A 25 4.08 -6.68 3.65
C TYR A 25 5.13 -6.38 2.59
N ALA A 26 5.98 -5.44 2.86
CA ALA A 26 7.02 -5.01 1.96
C ALA A 26 8.40 -5.08 2.63
N ARG A 27 9.43 -5.24 1.83
CA ARG A 27 10.81 -5.26 2.34
C ARG A 27 11.23 -3.84 2.73
N SER A 28 11.64 -3.68 3.98
CA SER A 28 11.89 -2.37 4.58
C SER A 28 13.01 -1.57 3.92
N TYR A 29 14.02 -2.24 3.45
CA TYR A 29 15.21 -1.57 2.90
C TYR A 29 15.06 -1.09 1.45
N PHE A 30 13.95 -1.38 0.82
CA PHE A 30 13.68 -0.95 -0.54
C PHE A 30 12.35 -0.26 -0.70
N THR A 31 11.91 0.33 0.35
CA THR A 31 10.53 0.65 0.39
C THR A 31 10.08 1.67 -0.54
N SER A 32 10.88 2.47 -1.07
CA SER A 32 10.15 3.59 -1.59
C SER A 32 10.90 4.37 -2.61
N GLY A 33 10.41 4.25 -3.78
CA GLY A 33 10.34 5.44 -4.58
C GLY A 33 9.08 6.20 -4.19
N ILE A 34 9.17 7.47 -4.01
CA ILE A 34 8.02 8.37 -3.99
C ILE A 34 8.08 9.14 -5.29
N SER A 35 7.05 9.02 -6.09
CA SER A 35 6.91 9.81 -7.31
C SER A 35 5.60 10.57 -7.23
N GLY A 36 5.68 11.85 -6.93
CA GLY A 36 4.50 12.68 -6.71
C GLY A 36 3.64 12.13 -5.57
N ASN A 37 2.44 11.68 -5.90
CA ASN A 37 1.47 11.15 -4.94
C ASN A 37 1.48 9.61 -4.86
N LEU A 38 2.42 8.94 -5.50
CA LEU A 38 2.49 7.48 -5.55
C LEU A 38 3.64 6.96 -4.72
N TYR A 39 3.37 5.92 -3.94
CA TYR A 39 4.34 5.18 -3.17
C TYR A 39 4.54 3.80 -3.79
N TYR A 40 5.79 3.41 -3.93
CA TYR A 40 6.17 2.11 -4.46
C TYR A 40 6.70 1.25 -3.33
N PHE A 41 6.13 0.07 -3.17
CA PHE A 41 6.56 -0.89 -2.19
C PHE A 41 7.10 -2.14 -2.87
N LYS A 42 8.33 -2.50 -2.57
CA LYS A 42 8.93 -3.71 -3.09
C LYS A 42 8.51 -4.90 -2.25
N LEU A 43 7.82 -5.85 -2.86
CA LEU A 43 7.32 -7.03 -2.19
C LEU A 43 8.37 -8.15 -2.20
N ASP A 44 8.99 -8.34 -3.34
CA ASP A 44 10.08 -9.28 -3.54
C ASP A 44 11.01 -8.76 -4.64
N ARG A 45 11.88 -9.63 -5.14
CA ARG A 45 12.89 -9.25 -6.13
C ARG A 45 12.30 -8.65 -7.41
N TYR A 46 11.10 -9.06 -7.80
CA TYR A 46 10.49 -8.71 -9.08
C TYR A 46 9.15 -8.00 -8.97
N ASN A 47 8.55 -8.00 -7.80
CA ASN A 47 7.20 -7.49 -7.63
C ASN A 47 7.17 -6.21 -6.81
N TYR A 48 6.44 -5.24 -7.31
CA TYR A 48 6.18 -3.96 -6.68
C TYR A 48 4.69 -3.74 -6.54
N LYS A 49 4.30 -3.08 -5.48
CA LYS A 49 2.95 -2.56 -5.31
C LYS A 49 3.02 -1.04 -5.28
N THR A 50 2.19 -0.40 -6.09
CA THR A 50 2.06 1.05 -6.12
C THR A 50 0.76 1.46 -5.47
N LEU A 51 0.84 2.38 -4.52
CA LEU A 51 -0.31 2.91 -3.80
C LEU A 51 -0.30 4.42 -3.85
N ALA A 52 -1.47 5.02 -3.98
CA ALA A 52 -1.61 6.45 -3.80
C ALA A 52 -1.44 6.78 -2.32
N LYS A 53 -0.74 7.87 -2.02
CA LYS A 53 -0.50 8.33 -0.65
C LYS A 53 -1.79 8.44 0.15
N GLU A 54 -2.85 8.93 -0.46
CA GLU A 54 -4.15 9.10 0.17
C GLU A 54 -4.82 7.79 0.59
N ASP A 55 -4.43 6.67 -0.02
CA ASP A 55 -4.95 5.35 0.30
C ASP A 55 -4.18 4.65 1.40
N ILE A 56 -3.02 5.16 1.78
CA ILE A 56 -2.21 4.59 2.83
C ILE A 56 -2.68 5.12 4.18
N ILE A 57 -2.98 4.21 5.09
CA ILE A 57 -3.44 4.53 6.43
C ILE A 57 -2.29 4.52 7.41
N SER A 58 -1.47 3.48 7.39
CA SER A 58 -0.30 3.40 8.25
C SER A 58 0.80 2.57 7.61
N ILE A 59 2.03 2.88 7.99
CA ILE A 59 3.22 2.11 7.65
C ILE A 59 3.94 1.82 8.96
N GLU A 60 4.14 0.56 9.26
CA GLU A 60 4.76 0.11 10.49
C GLU A 60 5.96 -0.79 10.18
N GLU A 61 7.03 -0.62 10.93
CA GLU A 61 8.15 -1.56 10.88
C GLU A 61 7.84 -2.79 11.73
N VAL A 62 7.94 -3.95 11.16
CA VAL A 62 7.68 -5.22 11.84
C VAL A 62 8.84 -6.20 11.74
#